data_25e530454f30bf517894146cbcfce3a2
#
_entry.id   25e530454f30bf517894146cbcfce3a2
#
_cell.length_a   1.000
_cell.length_b   1.000
_cell.length_c   1.000
_cell.angle_alpha   90.00
_cell.angle_beta   90.00
_cell.angle_gamma   90.00
#
_symmetry.space_group_name_H-M   'P 1'
#
loop_
_entity.id
_entity.type
_entity.pdbx_description
1 polymer ?
#
loop_
_entity_poly.entity_id
_entity_poly.type
_entity_poly.pdbx_seq_one_letter_code
_entity_poly.pdbx_strand_id
1 'polypeptide(L)'
;MTPTKTQPSLLHKVQNDFIGLDTIYTLADGQKTKRVYLDSTASTLMMGKAHDLVEKFLDHYANTHSLLHFSAKISTTQYAWAHERVLSFLGADPEIYT
;
A
#
# COMPACT_ATOMS: atom_id res chain seq x y z
N MET A 1 -38.77 -9.94 1.78
CA MET A 1 -37.37 -10.13 2.21
C MET A 1 -36.48 -9.36 1.26
N THR A 2 -35.88 -8.28 1.73
CA THR A 2 -34.82 -7.61 1.00
C THR A 2 -33.57 -8.48 1.03
N PRO A 3 -32.91 -8.77 -0.10
CA PRO A 3 -31.69 -9.54 -0.07
C PRO A 3 -30.63 -8.76 0.69
N THR A 4 -30.12 -9.36 1.76
CA THR A 4 -28.98 -8.82 2.51
C THR A 4 -27.82 -8.79 1.53
N LYS A 5 -27.38 -7.57 1.14
CA LYS A 5 -26.15 -7.38 0.37
C LYS A 5 -25.02 -7.90 1.26
N THR A 6 -24.55 -9.11 0.97
CA THR A 6 -23.36 -9.67 1.63
C THR A 6 -22.21 -8.73 1.34
N GLN A 7 -21.69 -8.05 2.34
CA GLN A 7 -20.50 -7.21 2.16
C GLN A 7 -19.33 -8.10 1.72
N PRO A 8 -18.53 -7.67 0.75
CA PRO A 8 -17.36 -8.43 0.32
C PRO A 8 -16.43 -8.67 1.50
N SER A 9 -15.89 -9.89 1.61
CA SER A 9 -14.94 -10.24 2.66
C SER A 9 -13.69 -9.33 2.59
N LEU A 10 -12.98 -9.18 3.72
CA LEU A 10 -11.73 -8.43 3.77
C LEU A 10 -10.72 -8.96 2.74
N LEU A 11 -10.63 -10.29 2.59
CA LEU A 11 -9.77 -10.92 1.60
C LEU A 11 -10.10 -10.47 0.18
N HIS A 12 -11.38 -10.43 -0.17
CA HIS A 12 -11.82 -9.97 -1.49
C HIS A 12 -11.47 -8.49 -1.74
N LYS A 13 -11.62 -7.63 -0.72
CA LYS A 13 -11.25 -6.22 -0.80
C LYS A 13 -9.74 -6.03 -1.02
N VAL A 14 -8.92 -6.77 -0.27
CA VAL A 14 -7.45 -6.74 -0.40
C VAL A 14 -7.02 -7.29 -1.76
N GLN A 15 -7.59 -8.40 -2.18
CA GLN A 15 -7.25 -9.07 -3.44
C GLN A 15 -7.47 -8.17 -4.67
N ASN A 16 -8.45 -7.29 -4.64
CA ASN A 16 -8.78 -6.39 -5.74
C ASN A 16 -8.11 -5.01 -5.65
N ASP A 17 -7.34 -4.75 -4.60
CA ASP A 17 -6.71 -3.43 -4.37
C ASP A 17 -5.29 -3.33 -4.97
N PHE A 18 -4.89 -4.22 -5.85
CA PHE A 18 -3.57 -4.17 -6.49
C PHE A 18 -3.63 -3.51 -7.87
N ILE A 19 -2.74 -2.55 -8.10
CA ILE A 19 -2.62 -1.83 -9.37
C ILE A 19 -2.02 -2.76 -10.43
N GLY A 20 -2.65 -2.83 -11.58
CA GLY A 20 -2.16 -3.59 -12.73
C GLY A 20 -2.73 -5.01 -12.88
N LEU A 21 -3.67 -5.44 -12.02
CA LEU A 21 -4.32 -6.75 -12.16
C LEU A 21 -5.21 -6.85 -13.41
N ASP A 22 -5.81 -5.73 -13.82
CA ASP A 22 -6.74 -5.68 -14.95
C ASP A 22 -6.09 -5.22 -16.26
N THR A 23 -4.77 -5.17 -16.30
CA THR A 23 -4.02 -4.79 -17.50
C THR A 23 -4.26 -5.77 -18.64
N ILE A 24 -4.56 -5.26 -19.82
CA ILE A 24 -4.77 -6.06 -21.04
C ILE A 24 -3.54 -5.96 -21.93
N TYR A 25 -3.04 -7.11 -22.34
CA TYR A 25 -1.94 -7.21 -23.29
C TYR A 25 -2.44 -7.70 -24.64
N THR A 26 -1.79 -7.24 -25.71
CA THR A 26 -1.98 -7.78 -27.06
C THR A 26 -0.87 -8.80 -27.32
N LEU A 27 -1.26 -10.02 -27.62
CA LEU A 27 -0.34 -11.11 -27.96
C LEU A 27 0.21 -10.98 -29.38
N ALA A 28 1.24 -11.75 -29.71
CA ALA A 28 1.88 -11.74 -31.02
C ALA A 28 0.92 -12.10 -32.18
N ASP A 29 -0.11 -12.89 -31.91
CA ASP A 29 -1.16 -13.27 -32.84
C ASP A 29 -2.30 -12.23 -32.95
N GLY A 30 -2.17 -11.10 -32.25
CA GLY A 30 -3.16 -10.02 -32.22
C GLY A 30 -4.30 -10.23 -31.21
N GLN A 31 -4.38 -11.36 -30.53
CA GLN A 31 -5.38 -11.60 -29.49
C GLN A 31 -5.08 -10.78 -28.24
N LYS A 32 -6.14 -10.40 -27.54
CA LYS A 32 -6.03 -9.68 -26.26
C LYS A 32 -6.22 -10.63 -25.09
N THR A 33 -5.39 -10.50 -24.07
CA THR A 33 -5.49 -11.28 -22.83
C THR A 33 -5.31 -10.41 -21.62
N LYS A 34 -6.00 -10.75 -20.55
CA LYS A 34 -5.80 -10.12 -19.23
C LYS A 34 -4.52 -10.63 -18.60
N ARG A 35 -3.78 -9.75 -17.95
CA ARG A 35 -2.57 -10.10 -17.19
C ARG A 35 -2.92 -11.14 -16.11
N VAL A 36 -2.13 -12.21 -16.06
CA VAL A 36 -2.07 -13.13 -14.93
C VAL A 36 -0.73 -12.92 -14.24
N TYR A 37 -0.76 -12.42 -13.00
CA TYR A 37 0.46 -12.11 -12.25
C TYR A 37 0.69 -13.15 -11.16
N LEU A 38 1.76 -13.92 -11.27
CA LEU A 38 2.10 -15.04 -10.38
C LEU A 38 3.45 -14.87 -9.67
N ASP A 39 4.09 -13.70 -9.81
CA ASP A 39 5.47 -13.47 -9.35
C ASP A 39 5.55 -12.54 -8.12
N SER A 40 4.55 -12.58 -7.25
CA SER A 40 4.55 -11.77 -6.01
C SER A 40 5.68 -12.13 -5.04
N THR A 41 6.29 -13.30 -5.19
CA THR A 41 7.45 -13.71 -4.40
C THR A 41 8.67 -12.85 -4.71
N ALA A 42 8.90 -12.53 -5.98
CA ALA A 42 10.00 -11.68 -6.41
C ALA A 42 9.65 -10.19 -6.40
N SER A 43 8.42 -9.84 -6.78
CA SER A 43 7.98 -8.46 -6.88
C SER A 43 6.47 -8.36 -6.62
N THR A 44 6.06 -7.78 -5.51
CA THR A 44 4.66 -7.53 -5.19
C THR A 44 4.15 -6.30 -5.95
N LEU A 45 2.96 -6.41 -6.53
CA LEU A 45 2.29 -5.26 -7.14
C LEU A 45 1.93 -4.22 -6.07
N MET A 46 1.89 -2.94 -6.49
CA MET A 46 1.54 -1.84 -5.60
C MET A 46 0.07 -1.93 -5.17
N MET A 47 -0.18 -1.84 -3.88
CA MET A 47 -1.54 -1.68 -3.36
C MET A 47 -2.07 -0.27 -3.66
N GLY A 48 -3.30 -0.20 -4.15
CA GLY A 48 -3.96 1.08 -4.46
C GLY A 48 -4.02 2.01 -3.26
N LYS A 49 -4.39 1.51 -2.09
CA LYS A 49 -4.41 2.30 -0.84
C LYS A 49 -3.04 2.85 -0.45
N ALA A 50 -1.97 2.07 -0.63
CA ALA A 50 -0.61 2.54 -0.35
C ALA A 50 -0.21 3.66 -1.33
N HIS A 51 -0.52 3.49 -2.62
CA HIS A 51 -0.30 4.51 -3.64
C HIS A 51 -1.03 5.82 -3.30
N ASP A 52 -2.32 5.77 -2.97
CA ASP A 52 -3.13 6.93 -2.63
C ASP A 52 -2.60 7.68 -1.40
N LEU A 53 -2.11 6.94 -0.40
CA LEU A 53 -1.51 7.54 0.79
C LEU A 53 -0.19 8.24 0.47
N VAL A 54 0.65 7.64 -0.37
CA VAL A 54 1.90 8.26 -0.83
C VAL A 54 1.61 9.54 -1.60
N GLU A 55 0.66 9.50 -2.52
CA GLU A 55 0.28 10.67 -3.33
C GLU A 55 -0.18 11.84 -2.46
N LYS A 56 -1.04 11.59 -1.46
CA LYS A 56 -1.45 12.60 -0.49
C LYS A 56 -0.32 13.11 0.38
N PHE A 57 0.61 12.25 0.74
CA PHE A 57 1.76 12.62 1.56
C PHE A 57 2.75 13.52 0.81
N LEU A 58 2.86 13.39 -0.51
CA LEU A 58 3.79 14.18 -1.31
C LEU A 58 3.55 15.69 -1.21
N ASP A 59 2.34 16.13 -0.93
CA ASP A 59 2.03 17.56 -0.69
C ASP A 59 2.76 18.14 0.53
N HIS A 60 3.15 17.28 1.46
CA HIS A 60 3.81 17.63 2.73
C HIS A 60 5.23 17.07 2.84
N TYR A 61 5.68 16.35 1.82
CA TYR A 61 6.98 15.67 1.86
C TYR A 61 8.13 16.63 2.14
N ALA A 62 8.94 16.27 3.12
CA ALA A 62 10.13 17.01 3.52
C ALA A 62 11.11 16.09 4.26
N ASN A 63 12.17 16.64 4.81
CA ASN A 63 13.17 15.94 5.60
C ASN A 63 12.54 15.25 6.84
N THR A 64 12.92 14.00 7.10
CA THR A 64 12.48 13.22 8.26
C THR A 64 13.33 13.40 9.51
N HIS A 65 14.34 14.25 9.47
CA HIS A 65 15.30 14.46 10.57
C HIS A 65 15.20 15.84 11.21
N SER A 66 14.17 16.60 10.92
CA SER A 66 13.97 17.94 11.43
C SER A 66 12.58 18.15 11.99
N LEU A 67 12.48 19.02 12.99
CA LEU A 67 11.21 19.50 13.55
C LEU A 67 11.08 21.02 13.44
N LEU A 68 11.98 21.65 12.67
CA LEU A 68 12.09 23.11 12.61
C LEU A 68 10.98 23.78 11.81
N HIS A 69 10.47 23.11 10.78
CA HIS A 69 9.36 23.64 10.00
C HIS A 69 8.22 22.62 9.87
N PHE A 70 7.04 23.11 9.52
CA PHE A 70 5.81 22.35 9.59
C PHE A 70 5.85 21.05 8.73
N SER A 71 6.30 21.12 7.50
CA SER A 71 6.39 19.94 6.62
C SER A 71 7.39 18.91 7.13
N ALA A 72 8.55 19.32 7.65
CA ALA A 72 9.51 18.42 8.26
C ALA A 72 8.93 17.74 9.51
N LYS A 73 8.15 18.47 10.32
CA LYS A 73 7.45 17.90 11.47
C LYS A 73 6.44 16.82 11.06
N ILE A 74 5.67 17.06 10.01
CA ILE A 74 4.75 16.06 9.45
C ILE A 74 5.53 14.81 9.01
N SER A 75 6.57 14.97 8.20
CA SER A 75 7.37 13.86 7.68
C SER A 75 8.03 13.06 8.79
N THR A 76 8.64 13.72 9.77
CA THR A 76 9.27 13.08 10.93
C THR A 76 8.26 12.29 11.76
N THR A 77 7.08 12.87 12.02
CA THR A 77 6.02 12.19 12.78
C THR A 77 5.49 10.96 12.05
N GLN A 78 5.27 11.05 10.75
CA GLN A 78 4.81 9.91 9.94
C GLN A 78 5.87 8.80 9.86
N TYR A 79 7.14 9.16 9.76
CA TYR A 79 8.24 8.22 9.78
C TYR A 79 8.30 7.45 11.11
N ALA A 80 8.27 8.14 12.25
CA ALA A 80 8.24 7.51 13.57
C ALA A 80 7.02 6.61 13.75
N TRP A 81 5.85 7.07 13.35
CA TRP A 81 4.63 6.28 13.39
C TRP A 81 4.75 5.00 12.55
N ALA A 82 5.33 5.06 11.36
CA ALA A 82 5.50 3.87 10.51
C ALA A 82 6.42 2.83 11.17
N HIS A 83 7.51 3.24 11.80
CA HIS A 83 8.39 2.36 12.59
C HIS A 83 7.63 1.68 13.73
N GLU A 84 6.88 2.44 14.52
CA GLU A 84 6.09 1.90 15.63
C GLU A 84 5.06 0.87 15.14
N ARG A 85 4.43 1.11 13.99
CA ARG A 85 3.47 0.17 13.41
C ARG A 85 4.10 -1.15 13.00
N VAL A 86 5.29 -1.12 12.41
CA VAL A 86 6.02 -2.34 12.04
C VAL A 86 6.40 -3.12 13.30
N LEU A 87 6.96 -2.47 14.31
CA LEU A 87 7.32 -3.11 15.58
C LEU A 87 6.11 -3.74 16.26
N SER A 88 5.00 -3.00 16.34
CA SER A 88 3.74 -3.50 16.91
C SER A 88 3.19 -4.70 16.15
N PHE A 89 3.21 -4.67 14.82
CA PHE A 89 2.75 -5.78 13.98
C PHE A 89 3.57 -7.05 14.20
N LEU A 90 4.88 -6.92 14.38
CA LEU A 90 5.80 -8.04 14.65
C LEU A 90 5.80 -8.47 16.11
N GLY A 91 5.14 -7.75 17.02
CA GLY A 91 5.23 -7.98 18.45
C GLY A 91 6.64 -7.74 19.02
N ALA A 92 7.43 -6.89 18.37
CA ALA A 92 8.80 -6.58 18.76
C ALA A 92 8.83 -5.55 19.89
N ASP A 93 9.79 -5.73 20.83
CA ASP A 93 9.99 -4.81 21.94
C ASP A 93 10.71 -3.54 21.44
N PRO A 94 10.10 -2.34 21.57
CA PRO A 94 10.70 -1.09 21.12
C PRO A 94 11.93 -0.67 21.92
N GLU A 95 12.16 -1.26 23.10
CA GLU A 95 13.38 -1.02 23.88
C GLU A 95 14.60 -1.79 23.33
N ILE A 96 14.35 -2.82 22.52
CA ILE A 96 15.40 -3.67 21.95
C ILE A 96 15.60 -3.35 20.46
N TYR A 97 14.51 -3.06 19.76
CA TYR A 97 14.51 -2.87 18.30
C TYR A 97 14.18 -1.42 17.96
N THR A 98 14.96 -0.83 17.10
CA THR A 98 14.76 0.53 16.56
C THR A 98 14.54 0.50 15.06
#